data_a5f149f126c7e2312cd34882db8f99e4
#
_entry.id   a5f149f126c7e2312cd34882db8f99e4
#
_cell.length_a   1.000
_cell.length_b   1.000
_cell.length_c   1.000
_cell.angle_alpha   90.00
_cell.angle_beta   90.00
_cell.angle_gamma   90.00
#
_symmetry.space_group_name_H-M   'P 1'
#
loop_
_entity.id
_entity.type
_entity.pdbx_description
1 polymer ?
#
loop_
_entity_poly.entity_id
_entity_poly.type
_entity_poly.pdbx_seq_one_letter_code
_entity_poly.pdbx_strand_id
1 'polypeptide(L)'
;MSAVTGSAKFAPETLKAAGLADPDRRLRLFVKAVQDYAIFILDAQGRVATWNEGAARMKGYEAKQIIGKHVSVFYPREDVERGLPERLLKTAEGEGSVEHEGWRVRKDGSRFWASVSITALRDERGTL
;
A
#
# COMPACT_ATOMS: atom_id res chain seq x y z
N MET A 1 5.46 1.57 12.59
CA MET A 1 5.44 1.44 11.13
C MET A 1 4.02 1.41 10.62
N SER A 2 3.82 1.86 9.42
CA SER A 2 2.52 1.81 8.77
C SER A 2 2.62 0.95 7.52
N ALA A 3 1.64 0.07 7.30
CA ALA A 3 1.54 -0.69 6.07
C ALA A 3 0.54 0.01 5.15
N VAL A 4 0.90 0.16 3.88
CA VAL A 4 0.03 0.73 2.87
C VAL A 4 -0.21 -0.30 1.79
N THR A 5 -1.47 -0.61 1.53
CA THR A 5 -1.85 -1.51 0.45
C THR A 5 -2.49 -0.73 -0.68
N GLY A 6 -2.07 -1.01 -1.90
CA GLY A 6 -2.66 -0.40 -3.08
C GLY A 6 -3.99 -1.06 -3.43
N SER A 7 -4.67 -0.50 -4.44
CA SER A 7 -5.96 -1.01 -4.88
C SER A 7 -5.87 -2.46 -5.34
N ALA A 8 -6.84 -3.26 -4.89
CA ALA A 8 -6.96 -4.64 -5.28
C ALA A 8 -7.55 -4.75 -6.68
N LYS A 9 -6.93 -5.58 -7.52
CA LYS A 9 -7.52 -5.96 -8.81
C LYS A 9 -8.53 -7.09 -8.65
N PHE A 10 -8.47 -7.81 -7.52
CA PHE A 10 -9.30 -8.96 -7.27
C PHE A 10 -10.13 -8.75 -6.01
N ALA A 11 -11.43 -8.98 -6.10
CA ALA A 11 -12.27 -9.07 -4.92
C ALA A 11 -11.99 -10.38 -4.18
N PRO A 12 -12.18 -10.44 -2.85
CA PRO A 12 -12.02 -11.69 -2.11
C PRO A 12 -12.83 -12.87 -2.68
N GLU A 13 -13.97 -12.59 -3.29
CA GLU A 13 -14.83 -13.59 -3.94
C GLU A 13 -14.13 -14.29 -5.11
N THR A 14 -13.21 -13.60 -5.80
CA THR A 14 -12.45 -14.20 -6.90
C THR A 14 -11.58 -15.35 -6.41
N LEU A 15 -10.96 -15.19 -5.24
CA LEU A 15 -10.16 -16.25 -4.63
C LEU A 15 -11.02 -17.45 -4.23
N LYS A 16 -12.23 -17.22 -3.72
CA LYS A 16 -13.16 -18.28 -3.38
C LYS A 16 -13.61 -19.05 -4.61
N ALA A 17 -13.89 -18.35 -5.71
CA ALA A 17 -14.34 -18.95 -6.95
C ALA A 17 -13.25 -19.77 -7.66
N ALA A 18 -11.98 -19.60 -7.30
CA ALA A 18 -10.85 -20.27 -7.94
C ALA A 18 -10.63 -21.72 -7.47
N GLY A 19 -11.55 -22.29 -6.70
CA GLY A 19 -11.48 -23.69 -6.30
C GLY A 19 -10.39 -24.00 -5.30
N LEU A 20 -10.55 -23.53 -4.08
CA LEU A 20 -9.52 -23.53 -3.04
C LEU A 20 -9.43 -24.82 -2.23
N ALA A 21 -9.83 -25.96 -2.81
CA ALA A 21 -9.79 -27.25 -2.10
C ALA A 21 -8.36 -27.80 -1.98
N ASP A 22 -7.49 -27.50 -2.95
CA ASP A 22 -6.10 -27.95 -2.95
C ASP A 22 -5.21 -26.95 -2.19
N PRO A 23 -4.55 -27.38 -1.07
CA PRO A 23 -3.71 -26.48 -0.29
C PRO A 23 -2.56 -25.85 -1.08
N ASP A 24 -1.90 -26.59 -1.97
CA ASP A 24 -0.80 -26.07 -2.77
C ASP A 24 -1.29 -25.01 -3.76
N ARG A 25 -2.41 -25.28 -4.40
CA ARG A 25 -3.03 -24.32 -5.31
C ARG A 25 -3.49 -23.08 -4.57
N ARG A 26 -4.04 -23.26 -3.37
CA ARG A 26 -4.48 -22.17 -2.51
C ARG A 26 -3.33 -21.24 -2.16
N LEU A 27 -2.19 -21.81 -1.76
CA LEU A 27 -0.99 -21.04 -1.44
C LEU A 27 -0.48 -20.27 -2.65
N ARG A 28 -0.41 -20.93 -3.82
CA ARG A 28 0.03 -20.27 -5.05
C ARG A 28 -0.87 -19.10 -5.43
N LEU A 29 -2.19 -19.28 -5.32
CA LEU A 29 -3.15 -18.22 -5.60
C LEU A 29 -3.02 -17.07 -4.61
N PHE A 30 -2.79 -17.39 -3.34
CA PHE A 30 -2.61 -16.38 -2.31
C PHE A 30 -1.36 -15.53 -2.57
N VAL A 31 -0.23 -16.16 -2.85
CA VAL A 31 1.02 -15.47 -3.17
C VAL A 31 0.85 -14.57 -4.40
N LYS A 32 0.20 -15.09 -5.43
CA LYS A 32 -0.08 -14.31 -6.65
C LYS A 32 -0.97 -13.10 -6.34
N ALA A 33 -2.01 -13.29 -5.54
CA ALA A 33 -2.91 -12.21 -5.17
C ALA A 33 -2.16 -11.11 -4.41
N VAL A 34 -1.27 -11.48 -3.50
CA VAL A 34 -0.44 -10.52 -2.76
C VAL A 34 0.50 -9.77 -3.71
N GLN A 35 1.06 -10.46 -4.71
CA GLN A 35 1.94 -9.83 -5.70
C GLN A 35 1.20 -8.86 -6.62
N ASP A 36 -0.11 -9.05 -6.83
CA ASP A 36 -0.93 -8.15 -7.64
C ASP A 36 -1.31 -6.87 -6.88
N TYR A 37 -1.08 -6.83 -5.57
CA TYR A 37 -1.28 -5.64 -4.75
C TYR A 37 0.03 -4.88 -4.57
N ALA A 38 -0.06 -3.57 -4.54
CA ALA A 38 1.05 -2.75 -4.11
C ALA A 38 1.06 -2.75 -2.58
N ILE A 39 2.04 -3.43 -1.98
CA ILE A 39 2.19 -3.53 -0.53
C ILE A 39 3.56 -3.02 -0.14
N PHE A 40 3.60 -2.07 0.77
CA PHE A 40 4.85 -1.55 1.29
C PHE A 40 4.66 -1.05 2.71
N ILE A 41 5.74 -1.05 3.47
CA ILE A 41 5.75 -0.62 4.86
C ILE A 41 6.50 0.71 4.93
N LEU A 42 5.92 1.64 5.68
CA LEU A 42 6.54 2.93 5.97
C LEU A 42 7.14 2.90 7.38
N ASP A 43 8.23 3.60 7.56
CA ASP A 43 8.78 3.82 8.90
C ASP A 43 7.96 4.89 9.65
N ALA A 44 8.37 5.20 10.87
CA ALA A 44 7.64 6.16 11.73
C ALA A 44 7.62 7.58 11.15
N GLN A 45 8.51 7.90 10.22
CA GLN A 45 8.57 9.21 9.57
C GLN A 45 7.82 9.23 8.23
N GLY A 46 7.15 8.13 7.86
CA GLY A 46 6.40 8.05 6.61
C GLY A 46 7.27 7.78 5.39
N ARG A 47 8.48 7.28 5.58
CA ARG A 47 9.37 6.90 4.49
C ARG A 47 9.26 5.43 4.16
N VAL A 48 9.39 5.10 2.88
CA VAL A 48 9.25 3.72 2.41
C VAL A 48 10.39 2.87 2.97
N ALA A 49 10.04 1.78 3.66
CA ALA A 49 10.99 0.84 4.23
C ALA A 49 11.05 -0.48 3.44
N THR A 50 9.92 -0.93 2.91
CA THR A 50 9.85 -2.14 2.08
C THR A 50 9.04 -1.86 0.82
N TRP A 51 9.21 -2.71 -0.19
CA TRP A 51 8.56 -2.52 -1.49
C TRP A 51 8.38 -3.87 -2.16
N ASN A 52 7.14 -4.23 -2.50
CA ASN A 52 6.90 -5.49 -3.16
C ASN A 52 6.82 -5.34 -4.68
N GLU A 53 6.75 -6.46 -5.38
CA GLU A 53 6.70 -6.48 -6.84
C GLU A 53 5.46 -5.77 -7.40
N GLY A 54 4.31 -5.95 -6.73
CA GLY A 54 3.07 -5.28 -7.11
C GLY A 54 3.19 -3.76 -7.05
N ALA A 55 3.87 -3.26 -6.02
CA ALA A 55 4.13 -1.82 -5.90
C ALA A 55 5.03 -1.33 -7.04
N ALA A 56 6.06 -2.10 -7.38
CA ALA A 56 6.96 -1.73 -8.47
C ALA A 56 6.20 -1.64 -9.81
N ARG A 57 5.36 -2.62 -10.09
CA ARG A 57 4.56 -2.61 -11.33
C ARG A 57 3.53 -1.49 -11.36
N MET A 58 2.81 -1.31 -10.27
CA MET A 58 1.72 -0.34 -10.21
C MET A 58 2.20 1.09 -10.22
N LYS A 59 3.29 1.38 -9.51
CA LYS A 59 3.77 2.75 -9.33
C LYS A 59 4.96 3.11 -10.19
N GLY A 60 5.61 2.13 -10.81
CA GLY A 60 6.72 2.37 -11.74
C GLY A 60 8.08 2.57 -11.08
N TYR A 61 8.18 2.49 -9.76
CA TYR A 61 9.45 2.59 -9.06
C TYR A 61 10.00 1.22 -8.72
N GLU A 62 11.31 1.05 -8.85
CA GLU A 62 11.98 -0.10 -8.29
C GLU A 62 12.32 0.15 -6.82
N ALA A 63 12.49 -0.92 -6.04
CA ALA A 63 12.76 -0.81 -4.61
C ALA A 63 13.93 0.12 -4.30
N LYS A 64 15.04 -0.02 -5.01
CA LYS A 64 16.23 0.81 -4.79
C LYS A 64 16.02 2.28 -5.07
N GLN A 65 15.01 2.63 -5.87
CA GLN A 65 14.70 4.02 -6.21
C GLN A 65 13.80 4.67 -5.17
N ILE A 66 12.97 3.89 -4.50
CA ILE A 66 11.89 4.42 -3.68
C ILE A 66 12.12 4.24 -2.18
N ILE A 67 12.87 3.24 -1.76
CA ILE A 67 13.15 3.03 -0.34
C ILE A 67 13.87 4.26 0.22
N GLY A 68 13.38 4.78 1.33
CA GLY A 68 13.85 6.01 1.96
C GLY A 68 13.12 7.27 1.53
N LYS A 69 12.29 7.20 0.50
CA LYS A 69 11.50 8.35 0.06
C LYS A 69 10.23 8.47 0.87
N HIS A 70 9.77 9.69 1.10
CA HIS A 70 8.53 9.94 1.83
C HIS A 70 7.33 9.55 0.97
N VAL A 71 6.28 9.04 1.61
CA VAL A 71 5.07 8.57 0.93
C VAL A 71 4.38 9.66 0.11
N SER A 72 4.63 10.93 0.42
CA SER A 72 4.06 12.07 -0.31
C SER A 72 4.40 12.07 -1.81
N VAL A 73 5.45 11.37 -2.23
CA VAL A 73 5.81 11.27 -3.66
C VAL A 73 4.74 10.57 -4.50
N PHE A 74 3.86 9.80 -3.87
CA PHE A 74 2.78 9.10 -4.57
C PHE A 74 1.50 9.92 -4.67
N TYR A 75 1.47 11.12 -4.12
CA TYR A 75 0.28 11.97 -4.08
C TYR A 75 0.38 13.10 -5.08
N PRO A 76 -0.75 13.52 -5.68
CA PRO A 76 -0.77 14.73 -6.48
C PRO A 76 -0.30 15.93 -5.68
N ARG A 77 0.30 16.89 -6.35
CA ARG A 77 0.84 18.09 -5.71
C ARG A 77 -0.19 18.82 -4.86
N GLU A 78 -1.40 18.97 -5.36
CA GLU A 78 -2.49 19.63 -4.65
C GLU A 78 -2.85 18.92 -3.34
N ASP A 79 -2.76 17.59 -3.31
CA ASP A 79 -3.01 16.81 -2.11
C ASP A 79 -1.87 16.93 -1.11
N VAL A 80 -0.63 17.04 -1.60
CA VAL A 80 0.54 17.27 -0.73
C VAL A 80 0.43 18.65 -0.08
N GLU A 81 0.07 19.66 -0.87
CA GLU A 81 -0.04 21.03 -0.38
C GLU A 81 -1.11 21.21 0.70
N ARG A 82 -2.20 20.44 0.63
CA ARG A 82 -3.24 20.48 1.66
C ARG A 82 -3.03 19.49 2.80
N GLY A 83 -1.88 18.82 2.83
CA GLY A 83 -1.48 17.96 3.93
C GLY A 83 -2.20 16.61 4.00
N LEU A 84 -2.73 16.11 2.88
CA LEU A 84 -3.46 14.84 2.85
C LEU A 84 -2.61 13.65 3.31
N PRO A 85 -1.36 13.46 2.83
CA PRO A 85 -0.56 12.32 3.26
C PRO A 85 -0.38 12.27 4.78
N GLU A 86 -0.07 13.40 5.39
CA GLU A 86 0.16 13.49 6.83
C GLU A 86 -1.11 13.22 7.62
N ARG A 87 -2.25 13.71 7.14
CA ARG A 87 -3.55 13.48 7.80
C ARG A 87 -3.93 12.01 7.77
N LEU A 88 -3.70 11.32 6.64
CA LEU A 88 -3.99 9.90 6.54
C LEU A 88 -3.12 9.08 7.48
N LEU A 89 -1.83 9.41 7.57
CA LEU A 89 -0.92 8.72 8.49
C LEU A 89 -1.32 8.96 9.95
N LYS A 90 -1.68 10.18 10.30
CA LYS A 90 -2.16 10.50 11.65
C LYS A 90 -3.45 9.77 11.99
N THR A 91 -4.38 9.70 11.05
CA THR A 91 -5.63 8.99 11.26
C THR A 91 -5.38 7.51 11.49
N ALA A 92 -4.51 6.89 10.69
CA ALA A 92 -4.15 5.50 10.87
C ALA A 92 -3.48 5.26 12.22
N GLU A 93 -2.59 6.15 12.63
CA GLU A 93 -1.91 6.05 13.92
C GLU A 93 -2.89 6.14 15.09
N GLY A 94 -3.84 7.06 15.04
CA GLY A 94 -4.81 7.27 16.11
C GLY A 94 -5.94 6.26 16.15
N GLU A 95 -6.41 5.82 14.99
CA GLU A 95 -7.58 4.92 14.88
C GLU A 95 -7.20 3.46 14.56
N GLY A 96 -5.93 3.18 14.29
CA GLY A 96 -5.45 1.85 13.94
C GLY A 96 -5.37 1.61 12.44
N SER A 97 -6.30 2.15 11.69
CA SER A 97 -6.29 2.07 10.23
C SER A 97 -7.14 3.17 9.62
N VAL A 98 -6.91 3.44 8.34
CA VAL A 98 -7.74 4.36 7.56
C VAL A 98 -7.83 3.82 6.14
N GLU A 99 -8.99 4.00 5.52
CA GLU A 99 -9.20 3.70 4.11
C GLU A 99 -9.44 5.00 3.36
N HIS A 100 -8.88 5.10 2.16
CA HIS A 100 -9.00 6.31 1.35
C HIS A 100 -9.00 5.96 -0.13
N GLU A 101 -9.90 6.57 -0.88
CA GLU A 101 -9.89 6.48 -2.33
C GLU A 101 -9.53 7.85 -2.90
N GLY A 102 -8.66 7.86 -3.86
CA GLY A 102 -8.23 9.11 -4.47
C GLY A 102 -7.15 8.93 -5.51
N TRP A 103 -6.72 10.04 -6.05
CA TRP A 103 -5.67 10.04 -7.05
C TRP A 103 -4.29 9.80 -6.42
N ARG A 104 -3.50 9.02 -7.14
CA ARG A 104 -2.09 8.79 -6.82
C ARG A 104 -1.27 9.01 -8.07
N VAL A 105 0.03 9.18 -7.91
CA VAL A 105 0.94 9.54 -8.99
C VAL A 105 2.01 8.46 -9.14
N ARG A 106 2.24 8.03 -10.38
CA ARG A 106 3.32 7.09 -10.72
C ARG A 106 4.63 7.84 -10.95
N LYS A 107 5.71 7.08 -11.07
CA LYS A 107 7.05 7.63 -11.35
C LYS A 107 7.06 8.52 -12.60
N ASP A 108 6.30 8.13 -13.63
CA ASP A 108 6.25 8.89 -14.90
C ASP A 108 5.36 10.13 -14.82
N GLY A 109 4.77 10.41 -13.67
CA GLY A 109 3.89 11.55 -13.47
C GLY A 109 2.43 11.28 -13.81
N SER A 110 2.10 10.12 -14.36
CA SER A 110 0.72 9.78 -14.65
C SER A 110 -0.07 9.55 -13.37
N ARG A 111 -1.37 9.86 -13.41
CA ARG A 111 -2.26 9.71 -12.27
C ARG A 111 -3.14 8.48 -12.45
N PHE A 112 -3.49 7.87 -11.32
CA PHE A 112 -4.42 6.77 -11.30
C PHE A 112 -5.29 6.84 -10.05
N TRP A 113 -6.50 6.33 -10.15
CA TRP A 113 -7.41 6.27 -9.00
C TRP A 113 -7.08 5.04 -8.18
N ALA A 114 -6.85 5.22 -6.90
CA ALA A 114 -6.43 4.14 -6.01
C ALA A 114 -7.34 4.03 -4.81
N SER A 115 -7.59 2.80 -4.39
CA SER A 115 -8.20 2.47 -3.12
C SER A 115 -7.08 2.01 -2.20
N VAL A 116 -6.87 2.71 -1.10
CA VAL A 116 -5.72 2.53 -0.23
C VAL A 116 -6.17 2.25 1.19
N SER A 117 -5.56 1.25 1.81
CA SER A 117 -5.70 0.97 3.23
C SER A 117 -4.37 1.23 3.91
N ILE A 118 -4.38 2.05 4.94
CA ILE A 118 -3.19 2.32 5.76
C ILE A 118 -3.46 1.79 7.15
N THR A 119 -2.64 0.85 7.60
CA THR A 119 -2.77 0.23 8.92
C THR A 119 -1.54 0.53 9.74
N ALA A 120 -1.74 1.01 10.96
CA ALA A 120 -0.64 1.25 11.88
C ALA A 120 -0.14 -0.10 12.42
N LEU A 121 1.16 -0.35 12.24
CA LEU A 121 1.81 -1.54 12.78
C LEU A 121 2.57 -1.14 14.04
N ARG A 122 2.30 -1.84 15.13
CA ARG A 122 2.95 -1.59 16.41
C ARG A 122 3.70 -2.83 16.85
N ASP A 123 4.80 -2.63 17.56
CA ASP A 123 5.52 -3.75 18.18
C ASP A 123 4.78 -4.22 19.44
N GLU A 124 5.35 -5.22 20.13
CA GLU A 124 4.76 -5.78 21.36
C GLU A 124 4.61 -4.75 22.48
N ARG A 125 5.35 -3.65 22.40
CA ARG A 125 5.31 -2.56 23.38
C ARG A 125 4.33 -1.46 22.99
N GLY A 126 3.63 -1.63 21.85
CA GLY A 126 2.72 -0.63 21.33
C GLY A 126 3.41 0.52 20.59
N THR A 127 4.68 0.39 20.27
CA THR A 127 5.43 1.42 19.53
C THR A 127 5.17 1.28 18.03
N LEU A 128 4.90 2.41 17.40
CA LEU A 128 4.60 2.47 15.96
C LEU A 128 5.80 2.10 15.08
#